data_50a6de9a712807f2670a28299d20fdd5
#
_entry.id   50a6de9a712807f2670a28299d20fdd5
#
_cell.length_a   1.000
_cell.length_b   1.000
_cell.length_c   1.000
_cell.angle_alpha   90.00
_cell.angle_beta   90.00
_cell.angle_gamma   90.00
#
_symmetry.space_group_name_H-M   'P 1'
#
loop_
_entity.id
_entity.type
_entity.pdbx_description
1 polymer ?
#
loop_
_entity_poly.entity_id
_entity_poly.type
_entity_poly.pdbx_seq_one_letter_code
_entity_poly.pdbx_strand_id
1 'polypeptide(L)'
;GLVQKMDINKGRYVLNNIDQVLIECARQYHIKDGFKILDYTGDEESLKLWREVLETEVTEFDEHFLYDEYIDVIVYFGNADARSYMMQQRVGRTKALNRKQRMEIWKLVEKYVALKQERRYIDRLELFNETTNYLNEHNVRPFTNVIADEFQDFSNPELKFLRALVAEGRNDLFLTGDPMQRIYSGRKINFSAAGINVRGVRSHRLKINYRTTEP
;
A
#
# COMPACT_ATOMS: atom_id res chain seq x y z
N GLY A 1 0.61 13.55 -20.77
CA GLY A 1 -0.27 14.08 -21.39
C GLY A 1 -0.73 15.55 -21.42
N LEU A 2 -1.89 15.83 -20.89
CA LEU A 2 -2.54 17.18 -20.99
C LEU A 2 -1.85 18.24 -20.12
N VAL A 3 -1.26 17.87 -19.02
CA VAL A 3 -0.63 18.83 -18.07
C VAL A 3 0.67 19.44 -18.60
N GLN A 4 1.38 18.75 -19.49
CA GLN A 4 2.59 19.32 -20.13
C GLN A 4 2.31 20.52 -21.06
N LYS A 5 1.04 20.80 -21.41
CA LYS A 5 0.64 21.92 -22.25
C LYS A 5 0.12 23.14 -21.48
N MET A 6 -0.09 23.03 -20.17
CA MET A 6 -0.48 24.15 -19.34
C MET A 6 0.79 24.81 -18.79
N ASP A 7 0.95 26.10 -19.08
CA ASP A 7 2.03 26.96 -18.58
C ASP A 7 1.83 27.24 -17.08
N ILE A 8 1.91 26.17 -16.28
CA ILE A 8 1.75 26.23 -14.82
C ILE A 8 3.13 26.51 -14.24
N ASN A 9 3.26 27.57 -13.48
CA ASN A 9 4.51 28.02 -12.86
C ASN A 9 5.34 26.87 -12.29
N LYS A 10 6.46 26.57 -12.91
CA LYS A 10 7.44 25.57 -12.45
C LYS A 10 7.79 25.86 -11.00
N GLY A 11 7.50 24.91 -10.10
CA GLY A 11 7.83 25.01 -8.68
C GLY A 11 6.62 25.02 -7.73
N ARG A 12 5.38 25.10 -8.24
CA ARG A 12 4.15 25.06 -7.40
C ARG A 12 3.44 23.70 -7.37
N TYR A 13 3.83 22.76 -8.21
CA TYR A 13 3.20 21.44 -8.27
C TYR A 13 4.22 20.35 -8.61
N VAL A 14 3.93 19.13 -8.16
CA VAL A 14 4.64 17.90 -8.50
C VAL A 14 3.65 17.01 -9.25
N LEU A 15 4.04 16.52 -10.43
CA LEU A 15 3.28 15.56 -11.21
C LEU A 15 4.10 14.29 -11.34
N ASN A 16 3.74 13.29 -10.54
CA ASN A 16 4.42 12.00 -10.48
C ASN A 16 3.43 10.87 -10.27
N ASN A 17 3.84 9.64 -10.53
CA ASN A 17 3.12 8.48 -10.02
C ASN A 17 3.37 8.35 -8.49
N ILE A 18 2.50 7.61 -7.84
CA ILE A 18 2.52 7.50 -6.38
C ILE A 18 3.83 6.89 -5.84
N ASP A 19 4.46 5.98 -6.61
CA ASP A 19 5.73 5.34 -6.23
C ASP A 19 6.90 6.32 -6.26
N GLN A 20 6.94 7.21 -7.26
CA GLN A 20 7.95 8.26 -7.31
C GLN A 20 7.81 9.22 -6.14
N VAL A 21 6.57 9.61 -5.79
CA VAL A 21 6.33 10.45 -4.61
C VAL A 21 6.76 9.72 -3.32
N LEU A 22 6.47 8.43 -3.21
CA LEU A 22 6.93 7.60 -2.08
C LEU A 22 8.46 7.62 -1.96
N ILE A 23 9.16 7.31 -3.06
CA ILE A 23 10.63 7.23 -3.08
C ILE A 23 11.26 8.59 -2.76
N GLU A 24 10.70 9.67 -3.29
CA GLU A 24 11.17 11.04 -3.01
C GLU A 24 10.98 11.39 -1.53
N CYS A 25 9.81 11.09 -0.94
CA CYS A 25 9.56 11.28 0.48
C CYS A 25 10.49 10.42 1.33
N ALA A 26 10.62 9.14 1.03
CA ALA A 26 11.48 8.23 1.77
C ALA A 26 12.94 8.72 1.76
N ARG A 27 13.45 9.17 0.62
CA ARG A 27 14.80 9.75 0.49
C ARG A 27 14.94 11.05 1.25
N GLN A 28 13.97 11.96 1.14
CA GLN A 28 14.01 13.26 1.79
C GLN A 28 14.07 13.15 3.32
N TYR A 29 13.40 12.16 3.88
CA TYR A 29 13.29 11.94 5.33
C TYR A 29 14.16 10.78 5.83
N HIS A 30 15.08 10.28 5.01
CA HIS A 30 16.02 9.20 5.37
C HIS A 30 15.34 7.92 5.86
N ILE A 31 14.18 7.59 5.29
CA ILE A 31 13.41 6.40 5.67
C ILE A 31 13.99 5.20 4.93
N LYS A 32 14.56 4.25 5.69
CA LYS A 32 15.17 3.04 5.15
C LYS A 32 16.26 3.31 4.10
N ASP A 33 17.11 4.32 4.37
CA ASP A 33 18.26 4.65 3.50
C ASP A 33 19.13 3.42 3.22
N GLY A 34 19.44 3.21 1.94
CA GLY A 34 20.25 2.09 1.47
C GLY A 34 19.54 0.74 1.46
N PHE A 35 18.23 0.71 1.70
CA PHE A 35 17.41 -0.49 1.48
C PHE A 35 17.04 -0.63 0.01
N LYS A 36 17.05 -1.87 -0.49
CA LYS A 36 16.54 -2.21 -1.81
C LYS A 36 15.05 -2.55 -1.72
N ILE A 37 14.25 -1.92 -2.56
CA ILE A 37 12.80 -2.14 -2.60
C ILE A 37 12.53 -3.43 -3.37
N LEU A 38 11.79 -4.34 -2.77
CA LEU A 38 11.25 -5.54 -3.39
C LEU A 38 9.90 -5.20 -4.02
N ASP A 39 9.73 -5.58 -5.28
CA ASP A 39 8.52 -5.24 -6.05
C ASP A 39 7.42 -6.29 -5.87
N TYR A 40 6.18 -5.93 -6.26
CA TYR A 40 4.95 -6.69 -6.03
C TYR A 40 4.75 -7.92 -6.89
N THR A 41 5.35 -7.96 -8.05
CA THR A 41 4.95 -8.90 -9.11
C THR A 41 5.77 -10.16 -9.11
N GLY A 42 5.65 -10.95 -8.03
CA GLY A 42 6.32 -12.25 -7.95
C GLY A 42 7.83 -12.07 -7.98
N ASP A 43 8.33 -11.09 -7.24
CA ASP A 43 9.75 -10.81 -7.17
C ASP A 43 10.49 -12.09 -6.77
N GLU A 44 11.23 -12.61 -7.71
CA GLU A 44 12.02 -13.83 -7.52
C GLU A 44 12.92 -13.72 -6.29
N GLU A 45 13.33 -12.49 -5.94
CA GLU A 45 14.14 -12.20 -4.77
C GLU A 45 13.36 -12.42 -3.45
N SER A 46 12.10 -12.00 -3.38
CA SER A 46 11.24 -12.27 -2.22
C SER A 46 11.00 -13.77 -2.03
N LEU A 47 10.76 -14.48 -3.13
CA LEU A 47 10.59 -15.94 -3.08
C LEU A 47 11.88 -16.66 -2.70
N LYS A 48 13.07 -16.17 -3.12
CA LYS A 48 14.37 -16.70 -2.68
C LYS A 48 14.53 -16.55 -1.16
N LEU A 49 14.20 -15.39 -0.60
CA LEU A 49 14.27 -15.18 0.84
C LEU A 49 13.31 -16.12 1.59
N TRP A 50 12.11 -16.35 1.06
CA TRP A 50 11.18 -17.31 1.66
C TRP A 50 11.71 -18.75 1.58
N ARG A 51 12.30 -19.17 0.45
CA ARG A 51 12.93 -20.50 0.33
C ARG A 51 14.06 -20.68 1.34
N GLU A 52 14.89 -19.65 1.54
CA GLU A 52 15.97 -19.68 2.53
C GLU A 52 15.41 -19.84 3.96
N VAL A 53 14.33 -19.16 4.31
CA VAL A 53 13.65 -19.37 5.59
C VAL A 53 13.14 -20.80 5.72
N LEU A 54 12.60 -21.36 4.64
CA LEU A 54 12.03 -22.71 4.62
C LEU A 54 13.08 -23.84 4.63
N GLU A 55 14.35 -23.58 4.27
CA GLU A 55 15.41 -24.57 4.35
C GLU A 55 15.62 -25.15 5.76
N THR A 56 15.31 -24.38 6.79
CA THR A 56 15.50 -24.76 8.19
C THR A 56 14.19 -25.07 8.93
N GLU A 57 13.06 -25.02 8.24
CA GLU A 57 11.74 -25.15 8.87
C GLU A 57 10.93 -26.29 8.29
N VAL A 58 10.20 -26.99 9.13
CA VAL A 58 9.24 -28.02 8.72
C VAL A 58 7.84 -27.44 8.78
N THR A 59 7.25 -27.23 7.61
CA THR A 59 5.91 -26.63 7.47
C THR A 59 5.15 -27.20 6.28
N GLU A 60 3.83 -27.09 6.29
CA GLU A 60 2.97 -27.43 5.15
C GLU A 60 2.84 -26.30 4.11
N PHE A 61 3.42 -25.12 4.38
CA PHE A 61 3.28 -23.93 3.56
C PHE A 61 4.48 -23.75 2.66
N ASP A 62 4.23 -23.50 1.39
CA ASP A 62 5.27 -23.16 0.40
C ASP A 62 5.56 -21.65 0.38
N GLU A 63 6.62 -21.28 -0.31
CA GLU A 63 7.08 -19.90 -0.41
C GLU A 63 6.05 -18.96 -1.06
N HIS A 64 5.28 -19.45 -2.03
CA HIS A 64 4.25 -18.63 -2.68
C HIS A 64 3.09 -18.34 -1.74
N PHE A 65 2.63 -19.36 -1.00
CA PHE A 65 1.58 -19.16 -0.02
C PHE A 65 2.00 -18.18 1.08
N LEU A 66 3.23 -18.32 1.59
CA LEU A 66 3.77 -17.46 2.64
C LEU A 66 3.97 -16.02 2.15
N TYR A 67 4.50 -15.85 0.94
CA TYR A 67 4.65 -14.56 0.31
C TYR A 67 3.30 -13.84 0.16
N ASP A 68 2.33 -14.51 -0.41
CA ASP A 68 0.99 -13.98 -0.58
C ASP A 68 0.31 -13.64 0.77
N GLU A 69 0.43 -14.53 1.75
CA GLU A 69 -0.14 -14.29 3.08
C GLU A 69 0.52 -13.09 3.77
N TYR A 70 1.83 -12.96 3.60
CA TYR A 70 2.60 -11.84 4.13
C TYR A 70 2.18 -10.52 3.48
N ILE A 71 2.19 -10.43 2.16
CA ILE A 71 1.87 -9.20 1.44
C ILE A 71 0.38 -8.86 1.57
N ASP A 72 -0.50 -9.83 1.30
CA ASP A 72 -1.94 -9.60 1.15
C ASP A 72 -2.70 -9.48 2.46
N VAL A 73 -2.17 -10.05 3.53
CA VAL A 73 -2.85 -10.06 4.82
C VAL A 73 -2.06 -9.30 5.88
N ILE A 74 -0.75 -9.53 6.01
CA ILE A 74 0.03 -8.93 7.08
C ILE A 74 0.38 -7.49 6.75
N VAL A 75 1.10 -7.26 5.66
CA VAL A 75 1.56 -5.91 5.28
C VAL A 75 0.41 -5.03 4.81
N TYR A 76 -0.49 -5.58 3.98
CA TYR A 76 -1.64 -4.83 3.43
C TYR A 76 -2.54 -4.25 4.53
N PHE A 77 -2.80 -4.99 5.59
CA PHE A 77 -3.62 -4.51 6.71
C PHE A 77 -2.82 -3.85 7.83
N GLY A 78 -1.48 -3.82 7.73
CA GLY A 78 -0.61 -3.21 8.72
C GLY A 78 -0.60 -4.01 10.04
N ASN A 79 -0.63 -5.34 9.97
CA ASN A 79 -0.56 -6.20 11.15
C ASN A 79 0.87 -6.16 11.70
N ALA A 80 1.06 -5.41 12.78
CA ALA A 80 2.37 -5.17 13.38
C ALA A 80 2.83 -6.29 14.33
N ASP A 81 1.91 -7.16 14.77
CA ASP A 81 2.17 -8.23 15.74
C ASP A 81 1.30 -9.47 15.51
N ALA A 82 1.66 -10.57 16.17
CA ALA A 82 0.94 -11.83 16.10
C ALA A 82 -0.55 -11.68 16.46
N ARG A 83 -0.87 -10.85 17.44
CA ARG A 83 -2.26 -10.69 17.91
C ARG A 83 -3.13 -10.03 16.84
N SER A 84 -2.66 -8.96 16.22
CA SER A 84 -3.37 -8.29 15.13
C SER A 84 -3.58 -9.22 13.94
N TYR A 85 -2.55 -9.98 13.54
CA TYR A 85 -2.66 -10.99 12.49
C TYR A 85 -3.66 -12.10 12.84
N MET A 86 -3.65 -12.60 14.09
CA MET A 86 -4.59 -13.64 14.54
C MET A 86 -6.05 -13.21 14.43
N MET A 87 -6.34 -11.92 14.59
CA MET A 87 -7.70 -11.35 14.52
C MET A 87 -8.08 -10.88 13.12
N GLN A 88 -7.12 -10.80 12.20
CA GLN A 88 -7.33 -10.28 10.85
C GLN A 88 -8.22 -11.20 10.01
N GLN A 89 -9.26 -10.62 9.39
CA GLN A 89 -10.03 -11.33 8.36
C GLN A 89 -9.19 -11.45 7.08
N ARG A 90 -9.14 -12.67 6.54
CA ARG A 90 -8.38 -13.00 5.33
C ARG A 90 -9.26 -12.88 4.09
N VAL A 91 -9.65 -11.65 3.75
CA VAL A 91 -10.53 -11.37 2.61
C VAL A 91 -9.83 -11.74 1.30
N GLY A 92 -10.51 -12.50 0.46
CA GLY A 92 -9.98 -12.92 -0.85
C GLY A 92 -9.06 -14.15 -0.81
N ARG A 93 -8.77 -14.70 0.37
CA ARG A 93 -7.97 -15.93 0.51
C ARG A 93 -8.87 -17.15 0.62
N THR A 94 -8.60 -18.17 -0.19
CA THR A 94 -9.44 -19.39 -0.30
C THR A 94 -9.15 -20.42 0.80
N LYS A 95 -7.88 -20.57 1.20
CA LYS A 95 -7.47 -21.53 2.25
C LYS A 95 -7.80 -20.96 3.62
N ALA A 96 -8.72 -21.58 4.34
CA ALA A 96 -8.96 -21.25 5.75
C ALA A 96 -7.75 -21.66 6.61
N LEU A 97 -7.40 -20.85 7.62
CA LEU A 97 -6.32 -21.14 8.56
C LEU A 97 -6.87 -21.19 9.98
N ASN A 98 -6.52 -22.27 10.70
CA ASN A 98 -6.77 -22.37 12.12
C ASN A 98 -5.74 -21.55 12.94
N ARG A 99 -5.98 -21.45 14.25
CA ARG A 99 -5.12 -20.68 15.15
C ARG A 99 -3.67 -21.18 15.18
N LYS A 100 -3.45 -22.51 15.18
CA LYS A 100 -2.12 -23.11 15.21
C LYS A 100 -1.33 -22.76 13.94
N GLN A 101 -1.98 -22.89 12.78
CA GLN A 101 -1.40 -22.52 11.48
C GLN A 101 -1.01 -21.05 11.40
N ARG A 102 -1.87 -20.14 11.89
CA ARG A 102 -1.54 -18.70 11.92
C ARG A 102 -0.35 -18.42 12.83
N MET A 103 -0.25 -19.07 13.99
CA MET A 103 0.92 -18.91 14.85
C MET A 103 2.21 -19.45 14.21
N GLU A 104 2.12 -20.54 13.47
CA GLU A 104 3.24 -21.09 12.71
C GLU A 104 3.68 -20.10 11.62
N ILE A 105 2.74 -19.61 10.80
CA ILE A 105 3.02 -18.61 9.77
C ILE A 105 3.66 -17.37 10.39
N TRP A 106 3.16 -16.89 11.54
CA TRP A 106 3.74 -15.70 12.17
C TRP A 106 5.21 -15.90 12.55
N LYS A 107 5.58 -17.06 13.06
CA LYS A 107 6.99 -17.39 13.36
C LYS A 107 7.87 -17.39 12.11
N LEU A 108 7.35 -17.90 10.99
CA LEU A 108 8.05 -17.86 9.71
C LEU A 108 8.19 -16.42 9.20
N VAL A 109 7.16 -15.60 9.37
CA VAL A 109 7.19 -14.16 9.05
C VAL A 109 8.23 -13.41 9.86
N GLU A 110 8.35 -13.67 11.15
CA GLU A 110 9.40 -13.06 12.00
C GLU A 110 10.81 -13.36 11.47
N LYS A 111 11.05 -14.61 11.03
CA LYS A 111 12.33 -15.00 10.40
C LYS A 111 12.56 -14.32 9.06
N TYR A 112 11.54 -14.28 8.21
CA TYR A 112 11.59 -13.60 6.93
C TYR A 112 11.89 -12.10 7.10
N VAL A 113 11.21 -11.42 8.01
CA VAL A 113 11.43 -9.99 8.30
C VAL A 113 12.86 -9.76 8.82
N ALA A 114 13.37 -10.62 9.72
CA ALA A 114 14.73 -10.52 10.21
C ALA A 114 15.76 -10.68 9.07
N LEU A 115 15.58 -11.67 8.20
CA LEU A 115 16.44 -11.90 7.03
C LEU A 115 16.42 -10.74 6.04
N LYS A 116 15.21 -10.19 5.76
CA LYS A 116 15.07 -8.98 4.93
C LYS A 116 15.85 -7.80 5.50
N GLN A 117 15.73 -7.56 6.80
CA GLN A 117 16.41 -6.44 7.46
C GLN A 117 17.93 -6.61 7.42
N GLU A 118 18.44 -7.81 7.68
CA GLU A 118 19.86 -8.13 7.58
C GLU A 118 20.40 -7.83 6.18
N ARG A 119 19.65 -8.17 5.14
CA ARG A 119 20.02 -7.95 3.74
C ARG A 119 19.61 -6.59 3.19
N ARG A 120 19.05 -5.72 4.03
CA ARG A 120 18.59 -4.38 3.68
C ARG A 120 17.57 -4.36 2.54
N TYR A 121 16.57 -5.25 2.63
CA TYR A 121 15.42 -5.26 1.75
C TYR A 121 14.18 -4.71 2.46
N ILE A 122 13.29 -4.08 1.70
CA ILE A 122 11.97 -3.63 2.14
C ILE A 122 10.96 -3.86 1.04
N ASP A 123 9.77 -4.38 1.38
CA ASP A 123 8.68 -4.48 0.41
C ASP A 123 8.08 -3.10 0.13
N ARG A 124 7.59 -2.90 -1.10
CA ARG A 124 6.99 -1.64 -1.54
C ARG A 124 5.86 -1.17 -0.60
N LEU A 125 4.91 -2.07 -0.23
CA LEU A 125 3.83 -1.71 0.71
C LEU A 125 4.33 -1.39 2.11
N GLU A 126 5.35 -2.07 2.55
CA GLU A 126 6.01 -1.81 3.82
C GLU A 126 6.62 -0.40 3.82
N LEU A 127 7.26 0.01 2.71
CA LEU A 127 7.80 1.36 2.58
C LEU A 127 6.69 2.42 2.61
N PHE A 128 5.50 2.16 2.02
CA PHE A 128 4.33 3.03 2.17
C PHE A 128 3.92 3.17 3.63
N ASN A 129 3.85 2.07 4.38
CA ASN A 129 3.49 2.09 5.79
C ASN A 129 4.53 2.85 6.63
N GLU A 130 5.83 2.56 6.46
CA GLU A 130 6.92 3.22 7.17
C GLU A 130 6.94 4.73 6.90
N THR A 131 6.80 5.12 5.63
CA THR A 131 6.76 6.54 5.25
C THR A 131 5.53 7.24 5.82
N THR A 132 4.36 6.59 5.75
CA THR A 132 3.12 7.11 6.34
C THR A 132 3.24 7.32 7.85
N ASN A 133 3.81 6.36 8.55
CA ASN A 133 4.03 6.43 10.00
C ASN A 133 4.96 7.59 10.33
N TYR A 134 6.08 7.71 9.64
CA TYR A 134 7.03 8.82 9.83
C TYR A 134 6.36 10.18 9.64
N LEU A 135 5.62 10.38 8.53
CA LEU A 135 4.92 11.64 8.25
C LEU A 135 3.91 11.99 9.36
N ASN A 136 3.21 10.99 9.89
CA ASN A 136 2.22 11.19 10.94
C ASN A 136 2.88 11.48 12.30
N GLU A 137 3.87 10.72 12.70
CA GLU A 137 4.57 10.85 13.98
C GLU A 137 5.28 12.18 14.11
N HIS A 138 5.88 12.67 13.00
CA HIS A 138 6.60 13.94 12.98
C HIS A 138 5.72 15.12 12.54
N ASN A 139 4.42 14.88 12.29
CA ASN A 139 3.48 15.88 11.79
C ASN A 139 3.97 16.59 10.52
N VAL A 140 4.64 15.88 9.65
CA VAL A 140 5.14 16.38 8.37
C VAL A 140 4.05 16.27 7.30
N ARG A 141 3.84 17.34 6.55
CA ARG A 141 2.86 17.39 5.45
C ARG A 141 3.52 18.04 4.24
N PRO A 142 4.11 17.24 3.32
CA PRO A 142 4.91 17.75 2.22
C PRO A 142 4.15 18.64 1.23
N PHE A 143 2.84 18.46 1.15
CA PHE A 143 2.00 19.20 0.18
C PHE A 143 0.86 19.95 0.88
N THR A 144 0.39 21.02 0.24
CA THR A 144 -0.81 21.75 0.67
C THR A 144 -2.09 21.12 0.14
N ASN A 145 -2.01 20.50 -1.05
CA ASN A 145 -3.13 19.83 -1.71
C ASN A 145 -2.62 18.61 -2.45
N VAL A 146 -3.42 17.57 -2.51
CA VAL A 146 -3.15 16.35 -3.29
C VAL A 146 -4.33 16.07 -4.22
N ILE A 147 -4.02 15.81 -5.48
CA ILE A 147 -4.98 15.32 -6.48
C ILE A 147 -4.49 13.98 -6.96
N ALA A 148 -5.31 12.94 -6.84
CA ALA A 148 -4.98 11.62 -7.31
C ALA A 148 -6.10 11.07 -8.19
N ASP A 149 -5.71 10.52 -9.33
CA ASP A 149 -6.59 9.90 -10.31
C ASP A 149 -6.55 8.37 -10.18
N GLU A 150 -7.55 7.69 -10.72
CA GLU A 150 -7.70 6.23 -10.71
C GLU A 150 -7.63 5.62 -9.29
N PHE A 151 -8.31 6.27 -8.33
CA PHE A 151 -8.26 5.85 -6.92
C PHE A 151 -8.66 4.39 -6.69
N GLN A 152 -9.42 3.79 -7.60
CA GLN A 152 -9.86 2.39 -7.51
C GLN A 152 -8.69 1.39 -7.55
N ASP A 153 -7.53 1.81 -8.11
CA ASP A 153 -6.33 0.97 -8.23
C ASP A 153 -5.43 1.05 -6.98
N PHE A 154 -5.70 1.99 -6.07
CA PHE A 154 -4.91 2.13 -4.85
C PHE A 154 -5.26 1.10 -3.79
N SER A 155 -4.23 0.59 -3.14
CA SER A 155 -4.33 -0.21 -1.91
C SER A 155 -4.61 0.68 -0.69
N ASN A 156 -5.00 0.06 0.43
CA ASN A 156 -5.18 0.81 1.67
C ASN A 156 -3.90 1.51 2.18
N PRO A 157 -2.69 0.91 2.14
CA PRO A 157 -1.44 1.62 2.43
C PRO A 157 -1.21 2.84 1.56
N GLU A 158 -1.48 2.76 0.25
CA GLU A 158 -1.33 3.88 -0.67
C GLU A 158 -2.31 5.01 -0.37
N LEU A 159 -3.57 4.68 -0.05
CA LEU A 159 -4.56 5.69 0.37
C LEU A 159 -4.19 6.37 1.69
N LYS A 160 -3.66 5.61 2.66
CA LYS A 160 -3.15 6.18 3.93
C LYS A 160 -1.97 7.11 3.67
N PHE A 161 -1.08 6.74 2.77
CA PHE A 161 0.03 7.58 2.36
C PHE A 161 -0.44 8.87 1.71
N LEU A 162 -1.35 8.81 0.73
CA LEU A 162 -1.96 10.01 0.13
C LEU A 162 -2.58 10.93 1.19
N ARG A 163 -3.27 10.35 2.18
CA ARG A 163 -3.86 11.13 3.29
C ARG A 163 -2.77 11.79 4.15
N ALA A 164 -1.65 11.11 4.38
CA ALA A 164 -0.56 11.63 5.21
C ALA A 164 0.25 12.74 4.53
N LEU A 165 0.22 12.83 3.20
CA LEU A 165 0.96 13.85 2.44
C LEU A 165 0.44 15.28 2.65
N VAL A 166 -0.80 15.46 3.12
CA VAL A 166 -1.46 16.75 3.23
C VAL A 166 -2.18 16.91 4.57
N ALA A 167 -2.17 18.10 5.14
CA ALA A 167 -2.94 18.40 6.36
C ALA A 167 -4.44 18.30 6.08
N GLU A 168 -5.22 17.83 7.07
CA GLU A 168 -6.66 17.79 6.93
C GLU A 168 -7.24 19.21 6.88
N GLY A 169 -8.07 19.47 5.88
CA GLY A 169 -8.64 20.78 5.66
C GLY A 169 -9.70 20.79 4.56
N ARG A 170 -10.04 21.99 4.11
CA ARG A 170 -10.95 22.17 3.00
C ARG A 170 -10.18 22.03 1.66
N ASN A 171 -10.67 21.14 0.77
CA ASN A 171 -10.07 20.89 -0.56
C ASN A 171 -8.60 20.43 -0.49
N ASP A 172 -8.25 19.72 0.55
CA ASP A 172 -6.90 19.20 0.80
C ASP A 172 -6.57 18.00 -0.08
N LEU A 173 -7.49 17.04 -0.18
CA LEU A 173 -7.33 15.80 -0.96
C LEU A 173 -8.50 15.65 -1.93
N PHE A 174 -8.19 15.50 -3.22
CA PHE A 174 -9.15 15.25 -4.29
C PHE A 174 -8.82 13.93 -4.98
N LEU A 175 -9.78 13.00 -4.98
CA LEU A 175 -9.64 11.68 -5.60
C LEU A 175 -10.63 11.56 -6.76
N THR A 176 -10.15 11.12 -7.91
CA THR A 176 -10.98 10.75 -9.06
C THR A 176 -10.79 9.29 -9.41
N GLY A 177 -11.80 8.67 -9.99
CA GLY A 177 -11.73 7.28 -10.45
C GLY A 177 -13.10 6.65 -10.60
N ASP A 178 -13.13 5.45 -11.17
CA ASP A 178 -14.35 4.68 -11.38
C ASP A 178 -14.32 3.37 -10.60
N PRO A 179 -15.10 3.27 -9.49
CA PRO A 179 -15.14 2.04 -8.70
C PRO A 179 -15.60 0.80 -9.47
N MET A 180 -16.27 0.98 -10.63
CA MET A 180 -16.74 -0.11 -11.48
C MET A 180 -15.65 -0.70 -12.38
N GLN A 181 -14.56 0.05 -12.63
CA GLN A 181 -13.43 -0.38 -13.45
C GLN A 181 -12.33 -1.11 -12.66
N ARG A 182 -12.62 -1.48 -11.43
CA ARG A 182 -11.64 -2.12 -10.56
C ARG A 182 -11.22 -3.49 -11.07
N ILE A 183 -9.94 -3.64 -11.42
CA ILE A 183 -9.37 -4.87 -11.97
C ILE A 183 -9.22 -5.96 -10.88
N TYR A 184 -8.96 -5.55 -9.64
CA TYR A 184 -8.77 -6.48 -8.51
C TYR A 184 -10.02 -6.59 -7.64
N SER A 185 -10.88 -7.55 -7.95
CA SER A 185 -12.23 -7.71 -7.38
C SER A 185 -12.32 -8.15 -5.91
N GLY A 186 -11.20 -8.49 -5.25
CA GLY A 186 -11.21 -9.08 -3.91
C GLY A 186 -11.06 -8.11 -2.73
N ARG A 187 -10.48 -6.92 -2.93
CA ARG A 187 -10.11 -6.01 -1.83
C ARG A 187 -10.95 -4.74 -1.87
N LYS A 188 -11.83 -4.55 -0.91
CA LYS A 188 -12.64 -3.32 -0.80
C LYS A 188 -11.77 -2.15 -0.35
N ILE A 189 -11.86 -1.03 -1.07
CA ILE A 189 -11.31 0.25 -0.61
C ILE A 189 -12.06 0.65 0.66
N ASN A 190 -11.29 0.96 1.70
CA ASN A 190 -11.84 1.46 2.94
C ASN A 190 -11.31 2.89 3.20
N PHE A 191 -11.97 3.89 2.61
CA PHE A 191 -11.63 5.29 2.80
C PHE A 191 -11.59 5.69 4.28
N SER A 192 -12.55 5.20 5.07
CA SER A 192 -12.59 5.49 6.51
C SER A 192 -11.37 4.96 7.25
N ALA A 193 -10.90 3.75 6.90
CA ALA A 193 -9.68 3.18 7.47
C ALA A 193 -8.40 3.91 7.03
N ALA A 194 -8.47 4.63 5.90
CA ALA A 194 -7.40 5.50 5.44
C ALA A 194 -7.49 6.94 5.99
N GLY A 195 -8.47 7.23 6.85
CA GLY A 195 -8.69 8.60 7.35
C GLY A 195 -9.29 9.56 6.33
N ILE A 196 -9.90 9.03 5.25
CA ILE A 196 -10.49 9.82 4.17
C ILE A 196 -12.00 9.86 4.33
N ASN A 197 -12.57 11.04 4.54
CA ASN A 197 -14.01 11.22 4.69
C ASN A 197 -14.65 11.55 3.33
N VAL A 198 -15.44 10.61 2.78
CA VAL A 198 -16.15 10.75 1.51
C VAL A 198 -17.67 10.90 1.67
N ARG A 199 -18.16 11.19 2.88
CA ARG A 199 -19.60 11.27 3.16
C ARG A 199 -20.21 12.62 2.79
N GLY A 200 -21.50 12.59 2.43
CA GLY A 200 -22.29 13.79 2.14
C GLY A 200 -21.87 14.49 0.86
N VAL A 201 -21.75 15.80 0.90
CA VAL A 201 -21.38 16.67 -0.24
C VAL A 201 -19.93 16.52 -0.72
N ARG A 202 -19.15 15.66 -0.09
CA ARG A 202 -17.75 15.39 -0.46
C ARG A 202 -17.61 14.34 -1.56
N SER A 203 -18.70 13.71 -1.99
CA SER A 203 -18.69 12.69 -3.05
C SER A 203 -19.63 13.09 -4.17
N HIS A 204 -19.11 13.17 -5.38
CA HIS A 204 -19.87 13.50 -6.59
C HIS A 204 -19.71 12.40 -7.64
N ARG A 205 -20.80 12.06 -8.31
CA ARG A 205 -20.79 11.10 -9.42
C ARG A 205 -21.05 11.83 -10.72
N LEU A 206 -20.15 11.69 -11.70
CA LEU A 206 -20.38 12.11 -13.06
C LEU A 206 -21.37 11.13 -13.72
N LYS A 207 -22.45 11.67 -14.29
CA LYS A 207 -23.56 10.85 -14.85
C LYS A 207 -23.43 10.65 -16.36
N ILE A 208 -22.58 11.44 -17.01
CA ILE A 208 -22.44 11.41 -18.48
C ILE A 208 -21.10 10.75 -18.79
N ASN A 209 -21.15 9.68 -19.57
CA ASN A 209 -19.98 8.96 -20.05
C ASN A 209 -19.71 9.40 -21.51
N TYR A 210 -18.53 9.98 -21.74
CA TYR A 210 -18.07 10.38 -23.07
C TYR A 210 -17.07 9.40 -23.71
N ARG A 211 -16.69 8.35 -22.99
CA ARG A 211 -15.59 7.47 -23.36
C ARG A 211 -16.02 6.19 -24.06
N THR A 212 -17.23 5.71 -23.77
CA THR A 212 -17.81 4.53 -24.39
C THR A 212 -19.10 4.91 -25.07
N THR A 213 -19.24 4.57 -26.36
CA THR A 213 -20.54 4.56 -27.05
C THR A 213 -21.43 3.51 -26.39
N GLU A 214 -22.72 3.77 -26.30
CA GLU A 214 -23.70 2.75 -25.91
C GLU A 214 -23.54 1.52 -26.81
N PRO A 215 -23.73 0.28 -26.27
CA PRO A 215 -23.68 -0.93 -27.05
C PRO A 215 -24.81 -0.99 -28.08
#